data_186b275a192bc4915be76f20aa19cb95
#
_entry.id   186b275a192bc4915be76f20aa19cb95
#
_cell.length_a   1.000
_cell.length_b   1.000
_cell.length_c   1.000
_cell.angle_alpha   90.00
_cell.angle_beta   90.00
_cell.angle_gamma   90.00
#
_symmetry.space_group_name_H-M   'P 1'
#
loop_
_entity.id
_entity.type
_entity.pdbx_description
1 polymer ?
#
loop_
_entity_poly.entity_id
_entity_poly.type
_entity_poly.pdbx_seq_one_letter_code
_entity_poly.pdbx_strand_id
1 'polypeptide(L)'
;MTEKNSYAFIRKWILIGFLTLIVLVSGLAVYLNYYWKPIITERIKEAIHKSTDGLYRIDFDNVRVNFVTGRMNIRNIRFTPDTFVYNEMKRDSIAPRYLYKVAVAELILKRIQPWKVYLDRDLEMRSIEIDHPSLEVNFTDLKNNNGTLKEDKRTAFQRLAPYLKSVKIGDIIFKNADFKYIDNSLKGGKVTALKDLYIKISDLLIDSASQFDKSRLYHTRDIYAELLGYNTITLDKNYSVQIKELRASTAGGYARMNGIRIVPRFGEMEFSRRFKFQKPRYTMNIEELQLNKVNYELLNRDRRLSASALILKRANFSIFLNRQIPDSIRNKGMNFPQIALQRFKLNTTVDSVLLQNSRVDYSEYNPGSQRKGTVTFSRINGTITNVTNDSLSLIKNKYSNVKLTSLLMDRGRLDVNMKFSLNDPAGAFEFDGRLGRIDADMLNSAIRPLSLIEIKSGFIEKMLFKGAGSLKGIKGELTCYYNDLKITLLEMSGATTRLKRKGIASIFANILIIKDDNPSPGAPVRTSDFLFNRPQHSSFFNMIWKGFAEALLETIGFDSATQREIKARLRKMENERIDRDERRDDRLRKRDIRRSNRN
;
A
#
# COMPACT_ATOMS: atom_id res chain seq x y z
N MET A 1 13.39 1.28 -21.22
CA MET A 1 12.32 1.66 -22.17
C MET A 1 11.50 0.48 -22.71
N THR A 2 11.72 -0.74 -22.27
CA THR A 2 11.20 -1.99 -22.85
C THR A 2 10.08 -2.70 -22.06
N GLU A 3 9.75 -2.28 -20.84
CA GLU A 3 8.64 -2.88 -20.06
C GLU A 3 7.23 -2.36 -20.41
N LYS A 4 7.12 -1.18 -21.04
CA LYS A 4 5.83 -0.55 -21.36
C LYS A 4 4.99 -1.32 -22.39
N ASN A 5 5.62 -2.09 -23.27
CA ASN A 5 4.94 -2.79 -24.36
C ASN A 5 4.39 -4.19 -24.00
N SER A 6 4.91 -4.83 -22.95
CA SER A 6 4.57 -6.22 -22.61
C SER A 6 3.12 -6.37 -22.10
N TYR A 7 2.64 -5.47 -21.24
CA TYR A 7 1.29 -5.56 -20.68
C TYR A 7 0.18 -5.15 -21.65
N ALA A 8 0.45 -4.20 -22.56
CA ALA A 8 -0.49 -3.84 -23.62
C ALA A 8 -0.66 -4.99 -24.62
N PHE A 9 0.42 -5.72 -24.87
CA PHE A 9 0.47 -6.90 -25.73
C PHE A 9 -0.35 -8.07 -25.14
N ILE A 10 -0.19 -8.38 -23.85
CA ILE A 10 -0.95 -9.44 -23.16
C ILE A 10 -2.45 -9.16 -23.17
N ARG A 11 -2.86 -7.91 -22.88
CA ARG A 11 -4.27 -7.48 -22.89
C ARG A 11 -4.89 -7.62 -24.27
N LYS A 12 -4.15 -7.24 -25.31
CA LYS A 12 -4.61 -7.30 -26.71
C LYS A 12 -4.84 -8.74 -27.16
N TRP A 13 -3.95 -9.67 -26.77
CA TRP A 13 -4.03 -11.08 -27.21
C TRP A 13 -5.08 -11.89 -26.45
N ILE A 14 -5.28 -11.64 -25.16
CA ILE A 14 -6.39 -12.25 -24.40
C ILE A 14 -7.73 -11.81 -25.01
N LEU A 15 -7.87 -10.51 -25.32
CA LEU A 15 -9.08 -9.98 -25.93
C LEU A 15 -9.25 -10.51 -27.37
N ILE A 16 -8.17 -10.59 -28.14
CA ILE A 16 -8.19 -11.11 -29.52
C ILE A 16 -8.45 -12.62 -29.54
N GLY A 17 -7.79 -13.40 -28.71
CA GLY A 17 -8.04 -14.85 -28.61
C GLY A 17 -9.47 -15.14 -28.20
N PHE A 18 -10.00 -14.36 -27.25
CA PHE A 18 -11.37 -14.48 -26.80
C PHE A 18 -12.38 -13.99 -27.84
N LEU A 19 -12.11 -12.87 -28.52
CA LEU A 19 -12.97 -12.36 -29.60
C LEU A 19 -12.92 -13.27 -30.84
N THR A 20 -11.77 -13.84 -31.16
CA THR A 20 -11.62 -14.82 -32.23
C THR A 20 -12.38 -16.10 -31.89
N LEU A 21 -12.34 -16.55 -30.64
CA LEU A 21 -13.14 -17.69 -30.15
C LEU A 21 -14.64 -17.39 -30.26
N ILE A 22 -15.09 -16.18 -29.87
CA ILE A 22 -16.50 -15.76 -29.99
C ILE A 22 -16.94 -15.68 -31.44
N VAL A 23 -16.15 -15.08 -32.32
CA VAL A 23 -16.46 -14.96 -33.75
C VAL A 23 -16.45 -16.32 -34.43
N LEU A 24 -15.51 -17.20 -34.13
CA LEU A 24 -15.47 -18.58 -34.63
C LEU A 24 -16.70 -19.39 -34.17
N VAL A 25 -17.03 -19.32 -32.87
CA VAL A 25 -18.20 -20.01 -32.32
C VAL A 25 -19.51 -19.47 -32.89
N SER A 26 -19.61 -18.19 -33.15
CA SER A 26 -20.84 -17.55 -33.66
C SER A 26 -21.02 -17.70 -35.16
N GLY A 27 -19.98 -17.53 -35.96
CA GLY A 27 -19.99 -17.84 -37.40
C GLY A 27 -20.27 -19.31 -37.67
N LEU A 28 -19.87 -20.14 -36.74
CA LEU A 28 -20.10 -21.58 -36.75
C LEU A 28 -21.55 -21.95 -36.47
N ALA A 29 -22.25 -21.21 -35.57
CA ALA A 29 -23.68 -21.46 -35.30
C ALA A 29 -24.56 -21.27 -36.55
N VAL A 30 -24.16 -20.39 -37.46
CA VAL A 30 -24.84 -20.14 -38.77
C VAL A 30 -24.57 -21.26 -39.77
N TYR A 31 -23.35 -21.73 -39.81
CA TYR A 31 -22.98 -22.89 -40.67
C TYR A 31 -23.60 -24.20 -40.17
N LEU A 32 -23.91 -24.28 -38.82
CA LEU A 32 -24.54 -25.42 -38.14
C LEU A 32 -25.91 -25.78 -38.62
N ASN A 33 -26.65 -24.82 -39.13
CA ASN A 33 -27.97 -25.13 -39.66
C ASN A 33 -27.92 -25.99 -40.94
N TYR A 34 -26.74 -26.11 -41.53
CA TYR A 34 -26.58 -26.81 -42.82
C TYR A 34 -25.80 -28.13 -42.75
N TYR A 35 -24.83 -28.32 -41.80
CA TYR A 35 -23.96 -29.50 -41.75
C TYR A 35 -23.55 -29.88 -40.35
N TRP A 36 -24.23 -30.80 -39.73
CA TRP A 36 -24.16 -31.38 -38.37
C TRP A 36 -22.80 -31.74 -37.71
N LYS A 37 -22.84 -31.64 -36.42
CA LYS A 37 -21.95 -32.06 -35.28
C LYS A 37 -20.49 -32.52 -35.51
N PRO A 38 -20.11 -33.52 -36.28
CA PRO A 38 -18.72 -33.94 -36.36
C PRO A 38 -17.83 -32.97 -37.13
N ILE A 39 -18.38 -32.35 -38.22
CA ILE A 39 -17.61 -31.46 -39.08
C ILE A 39 -17.19 -30.19 -38.36
N ILE A 40 -17.97 -29.72 -37.39
CA ILE A 40 -17.71 -28.50 -36.64
C ILE A 40 -16.59 -28.67 -35.65
N THR A 41 -16.65 -29.77 -34.89
CA THR A 41 -15.63 -30.08 -33.90
C THR A 41 -14.25 -30.15 -34.56
N GLU A 42 -14.16 -30.84 -35.68
CA GLU A 42 -12.92 -30.97 -36.43
C GLU A 42 -12.46 -29.63 -37.04
N ARG A 43 -13.39 -28.85 -37.62
CA ARG A 43 -13.03 -27.54 -38.20
C ARG A 43 -12.55 -26.53 -37.18
N ILE A 44 -13.12 -26.49 -35.97
CA ILE A 44 -12.63 -25.61 -34.90
C ILE A 44 -11.23 -26.06 -34.47
N LYS A 45 -11.04 -27.34 -34.25
CA LYS A 45 -9.75 -27.92 -33.87
C LYS A 45 -8.67 -27.59 -34.91
N GLU A 46 -8.99 -27.82 -36.18
CA GLU A 46 -8.11 -27.54 -37.30
C GLU A 46 -7.79 -26.04 -37.45
N ALA A 47 -8.79 -25.16 -37.32
CA ALA A 47 -8.60 -23.72 -37.40
C ALA A 47 -7.67 -23.21 -36.30
N ILE A 48 -7.85 -23.67 -35.06
CA ILE A 48 -6.97 -23.31 -33.94
C ILE A 48 -5.57 -23.87 -34.15
N HIS A 49 -5.45 -25.11 -34.52
CA HIS A 49 -4.18 -25.74 -34.80
C HIS A 49 -3.38 -24.98 -35.88
N LYS A 50 -4.03 -24.65 -36.99
CA LYS A 50 -3.42 -23.85 -38.08
C LYS A 50 -3.08 -22.42 -37.68
N SER A 51 -3.98 -21.74 -36.95
CA SER A 51 -3.76 -20.34 -36.55
C SER A 51 -2.70 -20.15 -35.47
N THR A 52 -2.30 -21.22 -34.80
CA THR A 52 -1.31 -21.21 -33.72
C THR A 52 -0.05 -22.01 -34.06
N ASP A 53 0.15 -22.37 -35.31
CA ASP A 53 1.27 -23.22 -35.78
C ASP A 53 1.41 -24.50 -34.95
N GLY A 54 0.27 -25.10 -34.57
CA GLY A 54 0.20 -26.32 -33.77
C GLY A 54 0.46 -26.13 -32.28
N LEU A 55 0.78 -24.91 -31.82
CA LEU A 55 1.11 -24.64 -30.43
C LEU A 55 -0.05 -24.89 -29.47
N TYR A 56 -1.30 -24.71 -29.91
CA TYR A 56 -2.46 -24.89 -29.05
C TYR A 56 -3.45 -25.90 -29.61
N ARG A 57 -4.06 -26.67 -28.67
CA ARG A 57 -5.18 -27.57 -28.96
C ARG A 57 -6.41 -27.13 -28.17
N ILE A 58 -7.58 -27.30 -28.80
CA ILE A 58 -8.87 -27.12 -28.14
C ILE A 58 -9.63 -28.43 -28.10
N ASP A 59 -10.18 -28.76 -26.93
CA ASP A 59 -11.09 -29.87 -26.75
C ASP A 59 -12.36 -29.41 -26.03
N PHE A 60 -13.49 -30.05 -26.33
CA PHE A 60 -14.77 -29.84 -25.66
C PHE A 60 -15.66 -31.08 -25.82
N ASP A 61 -16.54 -31.30 -24.84
CA ASP A 61 -17.31 -32.56 -24.81
C ASP A 61 -18.57 -32.49 -25.69
N ASN A 62 -19.43 -31.51 -25.44
CA ASN A 62 -20.78 -31.51 -26.00
C ASN A 62 -21.22 -30.12 -26.43
N VAL A 63 -21.66 -29.97 -27.64
CA VAL A 63 -22.32 -28.77 -28.17
C VAL A 63 -23.81 -29.04 -28.29
N ARG A 64 -24.63 -28.28 -27.59
CA ARG A 64 -26.11 -28.36 -27.68
C ARG A 64 -26.62 -27.03 -28.22
N VAL A 65 -27.37 -27.08 -29.32
CA VAL A 65 -27.98 -25.90 -29.95
C VAL A 65 -29.48 -26.03 -29.92
N ASN A 66 -30.17 -25.02 -29.47
CA ASN A 66 -31.60 -24.85 -29.56
C ASN A 66 -31.91 -23.70 -30.52
N PHE A 67 -32.33 -24.04 -31.73
CA PHE A 67 -32.55 -23.07 -32.80
C PHE A 67 -33.80 -22.20 -32.58
N VAL A 68 -34.78 -22.68 -31.80
CA VAL A 68 -36.01 -21.92 -31.50
C VAL A 68 -35.70 -20.74 -30.55
N THR A 69 -34.87 -20.98 -29.56
CA THR A 69 -34.52 -19.96 -28.58
C THR A 69 -33.23 -19.22 -28.92
N GLY A 70 -32.49 -19.64 -29.96
CA GLY A 70 -31.16 -19.13 -30.27
C GLY A 70 -30.13 -19.37 -29.14
N ARG A 71 -30.28 -20.48 -28.39
CA ARG A 71 -29.39 -20.83 -27.28
C ARG A 71 -28.40 -21.89 -27.73
N MET A 72 -27.13 -21.62 -27.45
CA MET A 72 -26.04 -22.60 -27.63
C MET A 72 -25.32 -22.83 -26.30
N ASN A 73 -25.00 -24.08 -26.02
CA ASN A 73 -24.30 -24.46 -24.81
C ASN A 73 -23.14 -25.41 -25.18
N ILE A 74 -21.95 -25.09 -24.71
CA ILE A 74 -20.73 -25.89 -24.89
C ILE A 74 -20.15 -26.18 -23.51
N ARG A 75 -19.80 -27.46 -23.26
CA ARG A 75 -19.28 -27.90 -21.96
C ARG A 75 -17.84 -28.40 -22.04
N ASN A 76 -17.16 -28.28 -20.91
CA ASN A 76 -15.79 -28.80 -20.68
C ASN A 76 -14.80 -28.34 -21.76
N ILE A 77 -14.82 -27.07 -22.08
CA ILE A 77 -13.87 -26.47 -23.04
C ILE A 77 -12.49 -26.46 -22.39
N ARG A 78 -11.49 -26.99 -23.09
CA ARG A 78 -10.08 -26.97 -22.70
C ARG A 78 -9.23 -26.47 -23.84
N PHE A 79 -8.50 -25.40 -23.60
CA PHE A 79 -7.51 -24.84 -24.50
C PHE A 79 -6.16 -24.98 -23.85
N THR A 80 -5.30 -25.82 -24.42
CA THR A 80 -4.02 -26.20 -23.79
C THR A 80 -2.87 -26.11 -24.78
N PRO A 81 -1.69 -25.66 -24.34
CA PRO A 81 -0.50 -25.64 -25.17
C PRO A 81 0.04 -27.06 -25.38
N ASP A 82 0.54 -27.33 -26.57
CA ASP A 82 1.33 -28.51 -26.87
C ASP A 82 2.77 -28.29 -26.40
N THR A 83 3.18 -29.08 -25.41
CA THR A 83 4.52 -28.93 -24.82
C THR A 83 5.63 -29.38 -25.75
N PHE A 84 5.35 -30.29 -26.67
CA PHE A 84 6.33 -30.74 -27.66
C PHE A 84 6.61 -29.61 -28.66
N VAL A 85 5.57 -29.06 -29.28
CA VAL A 85 5.68 -27.94 -30.22
C VAL A 85 6.33 -26.72 -29.54
N TYR A 86 5.95 -26.44 -28.30
CA TYR A 86 6.57 -25.35 -27.55
C TYR A 86 8.06 -25.54 -27.35
N ASN A 87 8.51 -26.76 -27.04
CA ASN A 87 9.94 -27.05 -26.85
C ASN A 87 10.72 -26.99 -28.17
N GLU A 88 10.09 -27.34 -29.30
CA GLU A 88 10.66 -27.12 -30.63
C GLU A 88 10.82 -25.62 -30.92
N MET A 89 9.75 -24.85 -30.76
CA MET A 89 9.80 -23.39 -30.90
C MET A 89 10.86 -22.73 -29.99
N LYS A 90 11.11 -23.31 -28.82
CA LYS A 90 12.17 -22.86 -27.90
C LYS A 90 13.56 -23.11 -28.47
N ARG A 91 13.79 -24.27 -29.08
CA ARG A 91 15.08 -24.60 -29.75
C ARG A 91 15.31 -23.65 -30.90
N ASP A 92 14.29 -23.31 -31.66
CA ASP A 92 14.35 -22.40 -32.81
C ASP A 92 14.34 -20.91 -32.42
N SER A 93 14.30 -20.60 -31.11
CA SER A 93 14.26 -19.22 -30.57
C SER A 93 13.06 -18.38 -31.02
N ILE A 94 11.95 -19.02 -31.35
CA ILE A 94 10.68 -18.40 -31.77
C ILE A 94 9.54 -18.61 -30.75
N ALA A 95 9.79 -19.33 -29.65
CA ALA A 95 8.79 -19.65 -28.65
C ALA A 95 8.19 -18.38 -28.01
N PRO A 96 6.88 -18.31 -27.78
CA PRO A 96 6.28 -17.19 -27.06
C PRO A 96 6.70 -17.19 -25.58
N ARG A 97 6.91 -16.00 -25.01
CA ARG A 97 7.25 -15.83 -23.59
C ARG A 97 6.08 -16.18 -22.65
N TYR A 98 4.86 -16.15 -23.17
CA TYR A 98 3.65 -16.42 -22.42
C TYR A 98 2.94 -17.63 -22.99
N LEU A 99 2.67 -18.61 -22.14
CA LEU A 99 1.81 -19.72 -22.45
C LEU A 99 0.49 -19.60 -21.69
N TYR A 100 -0.60 -19.86 -22.39
CA TYR A 100 -1.95 -19.78 -21.87
C TYR A 100 -2.57 -21.18 -21.77
N LYS A 101 -3.20 -21.44 -20.63
CA LYS A 101 -4.05 -22.62 -20.46
C LYS A 101 -5.42 -22.12 -20.00
N VAL A 102 -6.46 -22.47 -20.74
CA VAL A 102 -7.83 -22.07 -20.44
C VAL A 102 -8.68 -23.30 -20.27
N ALA A 103 -9.49 -23.32 -19.23
CA ALA A 103 -10.56 -24.29 -19.06
C ALA A 103 -11.87 -23.56 -18.76
N VAL A 104 -12.98 -24.02 -19.30
CA VAL A 104 -14.33 -23.48 -19.06
C VAL A 104 -15.29 -24.61 -18.83
N ALA A 105 -15.98 -24.63 -17.69
CA ALA A 105 -16.94 -25.69 -17.39
C ALA A 105 -18.17 -25.60 -18.33
N GLU A 106 -18.71 -24.40 -18.51
CA GLU A 106 -19.87 -24.20 -19.36
C GLU A 106 -19.82 -22.81 -20.03
N LEU A 107 -20.05 -22.77 -21.35
CA LEU A 107 -20.23 -21.57 -22.16
C LEU A 107 -21.64 -21.56 -22.72
N ILE A 108 -22.41 -20.53 -22.39
CA ILE A 108 -23.81 -20.38 -22.83
C ILE A 108 -23.93 -19.09 -23.65
N LEU A 109 -24.34 -19.24 -24.90
CA LEU A 109 -24.71 -18.13 -25.78
C LEU A 109 -26.22 -18.06 -25.83
N LYS A 110 -26.82 -16.83 -25.69
CA LYS A 110 -28.26 -16.64 -25.63
C LYS A 110 -28.72 -15.64 -26.67
N ARG A 111 -29.83 -16.01 -27.36
CA ARG A 111 -30.47 -15.22 -28.40
C ARG A 111 -29.50 -14.82 -29.54
N ILE A 112 -28.78 -15.80 -30.05
CA ILE A 112 -28.02 -15.64 -31.28
C ILE A 112 -29.06 -15.46 -32.41
N GLN A 113 -28.83 -14.48 -33.30
CA GLN A 113 -29.69 -14.22 -34.47
C GLN A 113 -28.96 -14.66 -35.76
N PRO A 114 -29.05 -15.97 -36.14
CA PRO A 114 -28.25 -16.51 -37.25
C PRO A 114 -28.56 -15.83 -38.60
N TRP A 115 -29.81 -15.45 -38.80
CA TRP A 115 -30.24 -14.78 -40.06
C TRP A 115 -29.54 -13.45 -40.28
N LYS A 116 -29.35 -12.64 -39.23
CA LYS A 116 -28.62 -11.35 -39.33
C LYS A 116 -27.16 -11.56 -39.71
N VAL A 117 -26.54 -12.64 -39.23
CA VAL A 117 -25.17 -12.96 -39.63
C VAL A 117 -25.11 -13.33 -41.11
N TYR A 118 -26.07 -14.14 -41.58
CA TYR A 118 -26.09 -14.61 -42.98
C TYR A 118 -26.50 -13.52 -43.96
N LEU A 119 -27.56 -12.78 -43.67
CA LEU A 119 -28.12 -11.76 -44.58
C LEU A 119 -27.37 -10.42 -44.48
N ASP A 120 -27.12 -9.97 -43.27
CA ASP A 120 -26.64 -8.60 -43.01
C ASP A 120 -25.14 -8.57 -42.62
N ARG A 121 -24.54 -9.72 -42.31
CA ARG A 121 -23.20 -9.87 -41.74
C ARG A 121 -23.08 -9.21 -40.35
N ASP A 122 -24.21 -9.15 -39.60
CA ASP A 122 -24.31 -8.59 -38.26
C ASP A 122 -24.45 -9.70 -37.22
N LEU A 123 -23.49 -9.77 -36.28
CA LEU A 123 -23.54 -10.68 -35.18
C LEU A 123 -24.19 -10.01 -33.96
N GLU A 124 -25.42 -10.39 -33.66
CA GLU A 124 -26.15 -9.87 -32.50
C GLU A 124 -26.48 -11.00 -31.53
N MET A 125 -26.15 -10.79 -30.26
CA MET A 125 -26.45 -11.71 -29.16
C MET A 125 -26.90 -10.95 -27.91
N ARG A 126 -27.82 -11.56 -27.13
CA ARG A 126 -28.23 -10.98 -25.86
C ARG A 126 -27.14 -11.11 -24.80
N SER A 127 -26.61 -12.33 -24.61
CA SER A 127 -25.57 -12.56 -23.64
C SER A 127 -24.70 -13.78 -23.94
N ILE A 128 -23.49 -13.71 -23.44
CA ILE A 128 -22.53 -14.80 -23.33
C ILE A 128 -22.28 -15.02 -21.82
N GLU A 129 -22.58 -16.22 -21.34
CA GLU A 129 -22.29 -16.61 -19.95
C GLU A 129 -21.21 -17.68 -19.93
N ILE A 130 -20.18 -17.46 -19.15
CA ILE A 130 -18.99 -18.31 -19.03
C ILE A 130 -18.89 -18.71 -17.56
N ASP A 131 -19.15 -19.97 -17.27
CA ASP A 131 -19.16 -20.49 -15.91
C ASP A 131 -17.88 -21.24 -15.60
N HIS A 132 -17.31 -20.96 -14.41
CA HIS A 132 -16.04 -21.50 -13.91
C HIS A 132 -14.90 -21.46 -14.96
N PRO A 133 -14.64 -20.31 -15.60
CA PRO A 133 -13.47 -20.21 -16.46
C PRO A 133 -12.20 -20.16 -15.60
N SER A 134 -11.20 -20.94 -15.99
CA SER A 134 -9.87 -20.92 -15.39
C SER A 134 -8.84 -20.48 -16.45
N LEU A 135 -8.13 -19.42 -16.19
CA LEU A 135 -7.02 -18.91 -17.03
C LEU A 135 -5.70 -19.04 -16.26
N GLU A 136 -4.83 -19.90 -16.73
CA GLU A 136 -3.44 -19.98 -16.27
C GLU A 136 -2.51 -19.34 -17.31
N VAL A 137 -1.68 -18.41 -16.87
CA VAL A 137 -0.68 -17.74 -17.69
C VAL A 137 0.71 -18.08 -17.14
N ASN A 138 1.52 -18.74 -17.93
CA ASN A 138 2.91 -19.08 -17.61
C ASN A 138 3.86 -18.13 -18.35
N PHE A 139 4.59 -17.31 -17.62
CA PHE A 139 5.64 -16.46 -18.16
C PHE A 139 7.00 -17.11 -18.01
N THR A 140 7.77 -17.13 -19.10
CA THR A 140 9.17 -17.58 -19.13
C THR A 140 10.04 -16.51 -19.76
N ASP A 141 11.10 -16.08 -19.07
CA ASP A 141 12.06 -15.12 -19.63
C ASP A 141 13.02 -15.83 -20.59
N LEU A 142 12.72 -15.72 -21.88
CA LEU A 142 13.53 -16.28 -22.98
C LEU A 142 14.53 -15.22 -23.46
N LYS A 143 15.80 -15.37 -23.09
CA LYS A 143 16.86 -14.37 -23.32
C LYS A 143 17.15 -14.05 -24.80
N ASN A 144 16.84 -14.94 -25.74
CA ASN A 144 17.18 -14.83 -27.16
C ASN A 144 15.97 -14.91 -28.09
N ASN A 145 14.84 -14.37 -27.69
CA ASN A 145 13.66 -14.45 -28.54
C ASN A 145 13.62 -13.30 -29.55
N ASN A 146 14.05 -13.54 -30.79
CA ASN A 146 13.91 -12.63 -31.94
C ASN A 146 12.48 -12.61 -32.51
N GLY A 147 11.57 -13.39 -31.96
CA GLY A 147 10.16 -13.46 -32.36
C GLY A 147 9.37 -12.24 -31.90
N THR A 148 9.70 -11.06 -32.38
CA THR A 148 8.75 -9.96 -32.39
C THR A 148 7.65 -10.30 -33.40
N LEU A 149 6.56 -10.92 -32.92
CA LEU A 149 5.34 -10.98 -33.70
C LEU A 149 5.05 -9.55 -34.17
N LYS A 150 5.02 -9.31 -35.48
CA LYS A 150 4.68 -8.01 -36.04
C LYS A 150 3.39 -7.56 -35.40
N GLU A 151 3.43 -6.44 -34.70
CA GLU A 151 2.25 -5.89 -34.05
C GLU A 151 1.21 -5.58 -35.11
N ASP A 152 0.09 -6.33 -35.11
CA ASP A 152 -1.03 -6.03 -35.99
C ASP A 152 -1.69 -4.74 -35.55
N LYS A 153 -1.40 -3.64 -36.25
CA LYS A 153 -1.89 -2.30 -35.94
C LYS A 153 -3.36 -2.08 -36.32
N ARG A 154 -4.01 -3.06 -36.95
CA ARG A 154 -5.43 -2.96 -37.30
C ARG A 154 -6.29 -2.87 -36.05
N THR A 155 -7.36 -2.04 -36.11
CA THR A 155 -8.37 -1.98 -35.05
C THR A 155 -9.18 -3.29 -34.99
N ALA A 156 -9.93 -3.50 -33.90
CA ALA A 156 -10.80 -4.67 -33.76
C ALA A 156 -11.80 -4.73 -34.93
N PHE A 157 -12.36 -3.59 -35.33
CA PHE A 157 -13.25 -3.51 -36.48
C PHE A 157 -12.53 -3.89 -37.79
N GLN A 158 -11.35 -3.35 -38.08
CA GLN A 158 -10.59 -3.65 -39.31
C GLN A 158 -10.23 -5.14 -39.44
N ARG A 159 -10.12 -5.88 -38.33
CA ARG A 159 -9.89 -7.33 -38.34
C ARG A 159 -11.20 -8.10 -38.62
N LEU A 160 -12.31 -7.59 -38.12
CA LEU A 160 -13.62 -8.22 -38.27
C LEU A 160 -14.30 -7.89 -39.60
N ALA A 161 -14.04 -6.72 -40.17
CA ALA A 161 -14.69 -6.20 -41.38
C ALA A 161 -14.71 -7.16 -42.59
N PRO A 162 -13.70 -8.02 -42.85
CA PRO A 162 -13.78 -9.03 -43.90
C PRO A 162 -14.93 -10.04 -43.70
N TYR A 163 -15.29 -10.32 -42.42
CA TYR A 163 -16.24 -11.35 -42.04
C TYR A 163 -17.59 -10.79 -41.59
N LEU A 164 -17.59 -9.74 -40.77
CA LEU A 164 -18.77 -9.14 -40.16
C LEU A 164 -18.76 -7.62 -40.31
N LYS A 165 -19.94 -7.02 -40.50
CA LYS A 165 -20.12 -5.56 -40.47
C LYS A 165 -20.21 -5.02 -39.06
N SER A 166 -20.86 -5.78 -38.17
CA SER A 166 -20.95 -5.42 -36.75
C SER A 166 -20.96 -6.64 -35.82
N VAL A 167 -20.52 -6.42 -34.59
CA VAL A 167 -20.67 -7.35 -33.49
C VAL A 167 -21.30 -6.60 -32.31
N LYS A 168 -22.50 -7.03 -31.91
CA LYS A 168 -23.25 -6.46 -30.79
C LYS A 168 -23.58 -7.56 -29.76
N ILE A 169 -23.09 -7.41 -28.54
CA ILE A 169 -23.33 -8.34 -27.46
C ILE A 169 -23.80 -7.55 -26.23
N GLY A 170 -25.01 -7.84 -25.74
CA GLY A 170 -25.60 -7.13 -24.62
C GLY A 170 -24.76 -7.30 -23.36
N ASP A 171 -24.57 -8.54 -22.89
CA ASP A 171 -23.77 -8.84 -21.71
C ASP A 171 -22.81 -10.03 -21.95
N ILE A 172 -21.57 -9.90 -21.47
CA ILE A 172 -20.62 -11.02 -21.34
C ILE A 172 -20.35 -11.20 -19.85
N ILE A 173 -20.70 -12.37 -19.30
CA ILE A 173 -20.68 -12.63 -17.87
C ILE A 173 -19.74 -13.81 -17.58
N PHE A 174 -18.70 -13.55 -16.80
CA PHE A 174 -17.82 -14.55 -16.23
C PHE A 174 -18.24 -14.80 -14.79
N LYS A 175 -18.60 -16.04 -14.46
CA LYS A 175 -19.01 -16.45 -13.13
C LYS A 175 -17.94 -17.37 -12.55
N ASN A 176 -17.54 -17.16 -11.31
CA ASN A 176 -16.57 -17.99 -10.59
C ASN A 176 -15.26 -18.17 -11.39
N ALA A 177 -14.73 -17.08 -11.93
CA ALA A 177 -13.54 -17.11 -12.78
C ALA A 177 -12.26 -17.22 -11.94
N ASP A 178 -11.40 -18.18 -12.28
CA ASP A 178 -10.08 -18.34 -11.68
C ASP A 178 -9.00 -17.79 -12.59
N PHE A 179 -8.09 -17.02 -12.04
CA PHE A 179 -6.92 -16.51 -12.74
C PHE A 179 -5.65 -16.92 -11.99
N LYS A 180 -4.68 -17.49 -12.70
CA LYS A 180 -3.38 -17.86 -12.15
C LYS A 180 -2.27 -17.38 -13.07
N TYR A 181 -1.36 -16.57 -12.53
CA TYR A 181 -0.15 -16.13 -13.21
C TYR A 181 1.08 -16.75 -12.56
N ILE A 182 1.90 -17.42 -13.36
CA ILE A 182 3.13 -18.08 -12.92
C ILE A 182 4.31 -17.38 -13.61
N ASP A 183 5.15 -16.73 -12.83
CA ASP A 183 6.38 -16.11 -13.30
C ASP A 183 7.57 -17.04 -13.03
N ASN A 184 8.05 -17.71 -14.07
CA ASN A 184 9.19 -18.63 -14.01
C ASN A 184 10.54 -17.92 -14.17
N SER A 185 10.60 -16.59 -14.37
CA SER A 185 11.86 -15.83 -14.43
C SER A 185 12.55 -15.70 -13.08
N LEU A 186 11.79 -15.81 -11.99
CA LEU A 186 12.26 -15.72 -10.62
C LEU A 186 12.65 -17.10 -10.08
N LYS A 187 13.78 -17.18 -9.36
CA LYS A 187 14.18 -18.43 -8.68
C LYS A 187 13.05 -18.90 -7.73
N GLY A 188 12.51 -20.07 -8.00
CA GLY A 188 11.41 -20.67 -7.24
C GLY A 188 10.01 -20.35 -7.76
N GLY A 189 9.88 -19.64 -8.88
CA GLY A 189 8.59 -19.27 -9.47
C GLY A 189 7.76 -18.34 -8.57
N LYS A 190 7.08 -17.37 -9.14
CA LYS A 190 6.11 -16.55 -8.41
C LYS A 190 4.71 -16.88 -8.91
N VAL A 191 3.85 -17.35 -8.03
CA VAL A 191 2.44 -17.61 -8.35
C VAL A 191 1.59 -16.49 -7.77
N THR A 192 0.77 -15.87 -8.63
CA THR A 192 -0.32 -14.97 -8.23
C THR A 192 -1.63 -15.59 -8.67
N ALA A 193 -2.56 -15.80 -7.76
CA ALA A 193 -3.85 -16.39 -8.06
C ALA A 193 -4.99 -15.50 -7.53
N LEU A 194 -6.03 -15.39 -8.34
CA LEU A 194 -7.32 -14.82 -7.99
C LEU A 194 -8.36 -15.92 -8.22
N LYS A 195 -9.30 -16.07 -7.32
CA LYS A 195 -10.34 -17.08 -7.39
C LYS A 195 -11.71 -16.45 -7.28
N ASP A 196 -12.68 -17.11 -7.85
CA ASP A 196 -14.09 -16.73 -7.74
C ASP A 196 -14.37 -15.29 -8.20
N LEU A 197 -13.68 -14.85 -9.26
CA LEU A 197 -13.92 -13.55 -9.89
C LEU A 197 -15.28 -13.56 -10.59
N TYR A 198 -16.08 -12.52 -10.35
CA TYR A 198 -17.23 -12.18 -11.16
C TYR A 198 -16.89 -10.99 -12.03
N ILE A 199 -17.05 -11.13 -13.35
CA ILE A 199 -16.85 -10.03 -14.32
C ILE A 199 -18.08 -9.94 -15.21
N LYS A 200 -18.64 -8.74 -15.34
CA LYS A 200 -19.72 -8.44 -16.26
C LYS A 200 -19.27 -7.33 -17.21
N ILE A 201 -19.28 -7.61 -18.49
CA ILE A 201 -18.99 -6.67 -19.57
C ILE A 201 -20.32 -6.37 -20.25
N SER A 202 -20.72 -5.10 -20.33
CA SER A 202 -22.02 -4.70 -20.83
C SER A 202 -21.90 -3.90 -22.12
N ASP A 203 -22.81 -4.18 -23.06
CA ASP A 203 -22.98 -3.48 -24.34
C ASP A 203 -21.66 -3.41 -25.14
N LEU A 204 -21.13 -4.59 -25.49
CA LEU A 204 -20.02 -4.68 -26.46
C LEU A 204 -20.56 -4.35 -27.86
N LEU A 205 -19.96 -3.35 -28.51
CA LEU A 205 -20.27 -2.93 -29.86
C LEU A 205 -18.96 -2.72 -30.65
N ILE A 206 -18.81 -3.47 -31.75
CA ILE A 206 -17.70 -3.32 -32.69
C ILE A 206 -18.29 -3.11 -34.08
N ASP A 207 -18.24 -1.89 -34.56
CA ASP A 207 -18.61 -1.48 -35.91
C ASP A 207 -17.72 -0.33 -36.40
N SER A 208 -17.99 0.21 -37.58
CA SER A 208 -17.21 1.30 -38.18
C SER A 208 -17.25 2.59 -37.34
N ALA A 209 -18.34 2.87 -36.63
CA ALA A 209 -18.53 4.08 -35.84
C ALA A 209 -17.95 3.92 -34.42
N SER A 210 -18.17 2.78 -33.77
CA SER A 210 -17.79 2.54 -32.39
C SER A 210 -16.29 2.53 -32.15
N GLN A 211 -15.46 2.33 -33.18
CA GLN A 211 -14.00 2.41 -33.04
C GLN A 211 -13.51 3.81 -32.66
N PHE A 212 -14.31 4.86 -32.89
CA PHE A 212 -14.00 6.25 -32.54
C PHE A 212 -14.75 6.74 -31.30
N ASP A 213 -15.62 5.92 -30.72
CA ASP A 213 -16.40 6.28 -29.54
C ASP A 213 -15.54 6.16 -28.25
N LYS A 214 -15.03 7.32 -27.80
CA LYS A 214 -14.20 7.43 -26.58
C LYS A 214 -14.96 7.10 -25.29
N SER A 215 -16.31 7.05 -25.33
CA SER A 215 -17.10 6.65 -24.16
C SER A 215 -17.06 5.15 -23.90
N ARG A 216 -16.51 4.36 -24.84
CA ARG A 216 -16.42 2.90 -24.79
C ARG A 216 -15.01 2.43 -24.49
N LEU A 217 -14.78 1.92 -23.31
CA LEU A 217 -13.53 1.24 -22.98
C LEU A 217 -13.57 -0.18 -23.57
N TYR A 218 -12.60 -0.54 -24.42
CA TYR A 218 -12.57 -1.83 -25.15
C TYR A 218 -13.85 -2.12 -25.93
N HIS A 219 -14.45 -1.09 -26.55
CA HIS A 219 -15.73 -1.18 -27.28
C HIS A 219 -16.95 -1.52 -26.40
N THR A 220 -16.84 -1.41 -25.06
CA THR A 220 -17.91 -1.72 -24.10
C THR A 220 -18.37 -0.47 -23.36
N ARG A 221 -19.60 -0.46 -22.86
CA ARG A 221 -20.10 0.64 -22.03
C ARG A 221 -19.68 0.51 -20.58
N ASP A 222 -19.71 -0.71 -20.05
CA ASP A 222 -19.24 -0.96 -18.67
C ASP A 222 -18.49 -2.28 -18.59
N ILE A 223 -17.46 -2.27 -17.76
CA ILE A 223 -16.78 -3.47 -17.25
C ILE A 223 -16.91 -3.40 -15.74
N TYR A 224 -17.78 -4.23 -15.18
CA TYR A 224 -17.91 -4.46 -13.76
C TYR A 224 -17.11 -5.67 -13.34
N ALA A 225 -16.34 -5.54 -12.27
CA ALA A 225 -15.57 -6.65 -11.67
C ALA A 225 -15.82 -6.72 -10.18
N GLU A 226 -15.97 -7.93 -9.66
CA GLU A 226 -16.10 -8.23 -8.23
C GLU A 226 -15.21 -9.41 -7.85
N LEU A 227 -14.51 -9.29 -6.74
CA LEU A 227 -13.68 -10.34 -6.15
C LEU A 227 -13.99 -10.41 -4.66
N LEU A 228 -14.36 -11.60 -4.18
CA LEU A 228 -14.64 -11.87 -2.78
C LEU A 228 -13.55 -12.74 -2.16
N GLY A 229 -13.15 -12.40 -0.93
CA GLY A 229 -12.31 -13.28 -0.12
C GLY A 229 -10.85 -13.42 -0.57
N TYR A 230 -10.21 -12.37 -1.11
CA TYR A 230 -8.82 -12.43 -1.51
C TYR A 230 -7.87 -12.55 -0.31
N ASN A 231 -7.01 -13.56 -0.34
CA ASN A 231 -6.00 -13.80 0.68
C ASN A 231 -4.66 -14.13 0.03
N THR A 232 -3.59 -13.49 0.50
CA THR A 232 -2.23 -13.77 0.03
C THR A 232 -1.20 -13.52 1.10
N ILE A 233 0.01 -14.01 0.89
CA ILE A 233 1.18 -13.74 1.73
C ILE A 233 2.16 -12.89 0.93
N THR A 234 2.74 -11.86 1.56
CA THR A 234 3.77 -11.03 0.92
C THR A 234 5.00 -11.86 0.51
N LEU A 235 5.72 -11.42 -0.52
CA LEU A 235 6.88 -12.12 -1.06
C LEU A 235 7.97 -12.39 -0.01
N ASP A 236 8.17 -11.47 0.92
CA ASP A 236 9.11 -11.60 2.03
C ASP A 236 8.57 -12.51 3.16
N LYS A 237 7.37 -13.07 2.98
CA LYS A 237 6.67 -13.96 3.92
C LYS A 237 6.43 -13.35 5.31
N ASN A 238 6.53 -12.02 5.43
CA ASN A 238 6.38 -11.34 6.72
C ASN A 238 4.93 -10.96 7.04
N TYR A 239 4.08 -10.81 6.03
CA TYR A 239 2.70 -10.36 6.20
C TYR A 239 1.71 -11.25 5.49
N SER A 240 0.53 -11.38 6.06
CA SER A 240 -0.69 -11.86 5.41
C SER A 240 -1.52 -10.66 4.99
N VAL A 241 -2.00 -10.66 3.75
CA VAL A 241 -2.88 -9.63 3.18
C VAL A 241 -4.23 -10.26 2.89
N GLN A 242 -5.29 -9.66 3.40
CA GLN A 242 -6.66 -10.09 3.23
C GLN A 242 -7.50 -8.93 2.72
N ILE A 243 -8.37 -9.17 1.75
CA ILE A 243 -9.38 -8.24 1.27
C ILE A 243 -10.70 -8.99 1.25
N LYS A 244 -11.69 -8.50 1.99
CA LYS A 244 -13.00 -9.14 2.05
C LYS A 244 -13.73 -9.03 0.71
N GLU A 245 -13.65 -7.86 0.09
CA GLU A 245 -14.34 -7.55 -1.15
C GLU A 245 -13.61 -6.48 -1.94
N LEU A 246 -13.54 -6.67 -3.26
CA LEU A 246 -13.11 -5.66 -4.23
C LEU A 246 -14.19 -5.53 -5.30
N ARG A 247 -14.62 -4.32 -5.59
CA ARG A 247 -15.54 -3.98 -6.69
C ARG A 247 -15.02 -2.82 -7.52
N ALA A 248 -15.20 -2.90 -8.83
CA ALA A 248 -14.87 -1.82 -9.76
C ALA A 248 -15.88 -1.77 -10.89
N SER A 249 -16.18 -0.56 -11.38
CA SER A 249 -17.00 -0.34 -12.57
C SER A 249 -16.40 0.79 -13.38
N THR A 250 -16.24 0.56 -14.68
CA THR A 250 -15.69 1.56 -15.60
C THR A 250 -16.69 2.68 -15.88
N ALA A 251 -17.96 2.35 -16.08
CA ALA A 251 -19.03 3.35 -16.25
C ALA A 251 -19.32 4.09 -14.94
N GLY A 252 -19.31 3.38 -13.82
CA GLY A 252 -19.45 3.98 -12.49
C GLY A 252 -18.25 4.82 -12.07
N GLY A 253 -17.12 4.67 -12.74
CA GLY A 253 -15.89 5.42 -12.45
C GLY A 253 -15.37 5.18 -11.02
N TYR A 254 -15.53 3.99 -10.46
CA TYR A 254 -15.08 3.70 -9.10
C TYR A 254 -14.29 2.40 -8.98
N ALA A 255 -13.41 2.37 -7.98
CA ALA A 255 -12.82 1.14 -7.45
C ALA A 255 -12.96 1.17 -5.92
N ARG A 256 -13.56 0.14 -5.33
CA ARG A 256 -13.82 0.03 -3.89
C ARG A 256 -13.24 -1.28 -3.36
N MET A 257 -12.58 -1.20 -2.21
CA MET A 257 -12.13 -2.35 -1.44
C MET A 257 -12.68 -2.27 -0.02
N ASN A 258 -13.26 -3.35 0.48
CA ASN A 258 -13.80 -3.46 1.82
C ASN A 258 -13.02 -4.50 2.63
N GLY A 259 -12.82 -4.23 3.92
CA GLY A 259 -12.21 -5.15 4.86
C GLY A 259 -10.77 -5.53 4.52
N ILE A 260 -9.93 -4.53 4.22
CA ILE A 260 -8.51 -4.73 3.95
C ILE A 260 -7.78 -4.95 5.27
N ARG A 261 -7.05 -6.06 5.39
CA ARG A 261 -6.22 -6.39 6.54
C ARG A 261 -4.81 -6.76 6.08
N ILE A 262 -3.81 -6.11 6.66
CA ILE A 262 -2.40 -6.47 6.53
C ILE A 262 -1.90 -6.82 7.93
N VAL A 263 -1.69 -8.12 8.16
CA VAL A 263 -1.37 -8.66 9.48
C VAL A 263 0.03 -9.28 9.44
N PRO A 264 0.93 -8.87 10.34
CA PRO A 264 2.24 -9.50 10.47
C PRO A 264 2.08 -10.96 10.93
N ARG A 265 2.86 -11.85 10.34
CA ARG A 265 2.86 -13.28 10.66
C ARG A 265 3.63 -13.64 11.93
N PHE A 266 4.39 -12.69 12.44
CA PHE A 266 5.27 -12.84 13.59
C PHE A 266 4.94 -11.83 14.68
N GLY A 267 5.13 -12.19 15.95
CA GLY A 267 4.99 -11.30 17.10
C GLY A 267 5.96 -10.10 17.03
N GLU A 268 5.75 -9.06 17.85
CA GLU A 268 6.51 -7.80 17.78
C GLU A 268 8.02 -8.03 17.90
N MET A 269 8.46 -8.78 18.91
CA MET A 269 9.88 -9.03 19.17
C MET A 269 10.47 -10.04 18.19
N GLU A 270 9.72 -11.09 17.84
CA GLU A 270 10.13 -12.09 16.86
C GLU A 270 10.32 -11.46 15.48
N PHE A 271 9.37 -10.63 15.03
CA PHE A 271 9.49 -9.89 13.77
C PHE A 271 10.78 -9.07 13.73
N SER A 272 11.08 -8.35 14.83
CA SER A 272 12.24 -7.47 14.90
C SER A 272 13.56 -8.25 14.78
N ARG A 273 13.67 -9.43 15.43
CA ARG A 273 14.87 -10.28 15.42
C ARG A 273 15.19 -10.90 14.06
N ARG A 274 14.24 -10.88 13.11
CA ARG A 274 14.44 -11.38 11.74
C ARG A 274 15.30 -10.46 10.88
N PHE A 275 15.59 -9.24 11.35
CA PHE A 275 16.33 -8.23 10.61
C PHE A 275 17.58 -7.78 11.33
N LYS A 276 18.65 -7.55 10.56
CA LYS A 276 19.93 -7.03 11.07
C LYS A 276 19.80 -5.59 11.58
N PHE A 277 18.91 -4.81 10.96
CA PHE A 277 18.66 -3.42 11.29
C PHE A 277 17.18 -3.19 11.60
N GLN A 278 16.89 -2.10 12.34
CA GLN A 278 15.54 -1.70 12.68
C GLN A 278 14.63 -1.69 11.43
N LYS A 279 13.54 -2.42 11.51
CA LYS A 279 12.47 -2.43 10.51
C LYS A 279 11.14 -2.27 11.23
N PRO A 280 10.34 -1.25 10.89
CA PRO A 280 9.01 -1.11 11.47
C PRO A 280 8.11 -2.29 11.10
N ARG A 281 7.35 -2.76 12.06
CA ARG A 281 6.31 -3.77 11.90
C ARG A 281 4.96 -3.05 11.80
N TYR A 282 4.22 -3.31 10.74
CA TYR A 282 2.94 -2.65 10.46
C TYR A 282 1.80 -3.62 10.66
N THR A 283 0.73 -3.17 11.33
CA THR A 283 -0.58 -3.81 11.26
C THR A 283 -1.54 -2.79 10.68
N MET A 284 -2.32 -3.20 9.70
CA MET A 284 -3.24 -2.32 9.01
C MET A 284 -4.62 -2.97 8.90
N ASN A 285 -5.66 -2.22 9.24
CA ASN A 285 -7.04 -2.64 9.06
C ASN A 285 -7.82 -1.44 8.52
N ILE A 286 -8.30 -1.54 7.27
CA ILE A 286 -9.07 -0.50 6.61
C ILE A 286 -10.44 -1.08 6.31
N GLU A 287 -11.50 -0.44 6.82
CA GLU A 287 -12.86 -0.90 6.57
C GLU A 287 -13.26 -0.67 5.13
N GLU A 288 -13.06 0.53 4.60
CA GLU A 288 -13.34 0.87 3.22
C GLU A 288 -12.25 1.77 2.63
N LEU A 289 -11.78 1.42 1.45
CA LEU A 289 -10.97 2.25 0.57
C LEU A 289 -11.69 2.39 -0.76
N GLN A 290 -12.01 3.63 -1.18
CA GLN A 290 -12.73 3.89 -2.41
C GLN A 290 -12.09 4.99 -3.23
N LEU A 291 -11.84 4.71 -4.52
CA LEU A 291 -11.53 5.70 -5.55
C LEU A 291 -12.80 6.10 -6.28
N ASN A 292 -12.98 7.41 -6.49
CA ASN A 292 -14.13 7.98 -7.19
C ASN A 292 -13.70 8.72 -8.46
N LYS A 293 -14.57 8.69 -9.47
CA LYS A 293 -14.34 9.30 -10.78
C LYS A 293 -12.99 8.89 -11.38
N VAL A 294 -12.71 7.58 -11.31
CA VAL A 294 -11.51 7.00 -11.93
C VAL A 294 -11.64 7.11 -13.45
N ASN A 295 -10.65 7.73 -14.08
CA ASN A 295 -10.56 7.74 -15.54
C ASN A 295 -9.90 6.45 -16.03
N TYR A 296 -10.71 5.43 -16.30
CA TYR A 296 -10.22 4.13 -16.74
C TYR A 296 -9.65 4.15 -18.16
N GLU A 297 -10.11 5.05 -19.04
CA GLU A 297 -9.54 5.24 -20.37
C GLU A 297 -8.08 5.72 -20.26
N LEU A 298 -7.84 6.76 -19.45
CA LEU A 298 -6.51 7.29 -19.20
C LEU A 298 -5.59 6.25 -18.55
N LEU A 299 -6.13 5.49 -17.59
CA LEU A 299 -5.40 4.42 -16.93
C LEU A 299 -5.00 3.31 -17.91
N ASN A 300 -5.88 2.97 -18.83
CA ASN A 300 -5.64 1.94 -19.85
C ASN A 300 -4.64 2.40 -20.91
N ARG A 301 -4.86 3.57 -21.51
CA ARG A 301 -4.10 4.09 -22.64
C ARG A 301 -2.69 4.54 -22.22
N ASP A 302 -2.61 5.34 -21.15
CA ASP A 302 -1.39 6.07 -20.80
C ASP A 302 -0.73 5.56 -19.51
N ARG A 303 -1.32 4.54 -18.86
CA ARG A 303 -0.89 4.05 -17.53
C ARG A 303 -0.86 5.17 -16.48
N ARG A 304 -1.84 6.07 -16.54
CA ARG A 304 -2.00 7.21 -15.63
C ARG A 304 -3.27 7.01 -14.81
N LEU A 305 -3.11 6.93 -13.48
CA LEU A 305 -4.24 6.92 -12.55
C LEU A 305 -4.72 8.36 -12.34
N SER A 306 -5.94 8.64 -12.73
CA SER A 306 -6.62 9.91 -12.44
C SER A 306 -7.92 9.62 -11.71
N ALA A 307 -8.13 10.26 -10.55
CA ALA A 307 -9.34 10.11 -9.75
C ALA A 307 -9.64 11.42 -9.00
N SER A 308 -10.92 11.72 -8.78
CA SER A 308 -11.30 12.93 -8.03
C SER A 308 -11.11 12.77 -6.53
N ALA A 309 -11.31 11.58 -6.00
CA ALA A 309 -11.13 11.33 -4.58
C ALA A 309 -10.66 9.91 -4.27
N LEU A 310 -9.81 9.78 -3.25
CA LEU A 310 -9.55 8.55 -2.52
C LEU A 310 -10.13 8.70 -1.12
N ILE A 311 -11.08 7.86 -0.76
CA ILE A 311 -11.73 7.86 0.55
C ILE A 311 -11.21 6.68 1.35
N LEU A 312 -10.73 6.95 2.58
CA LEU A 312 -10.35 5.93 3.55
C LEU A 312 -11.26 6.06 4.77
N LYS A 313 -12.07 5.02 5.03
CA LYS A 313 -12.94 4.97 6.20
C LYS A 313 -12.41 3.99 7.23
N ARG A 314 -12.36 4.43 8.49
CA ARG A 314 -11.92 3.63 9.64
C ARG A 314 -10.62 2.86 9.36
N ALA A 315 -9.62 3.58 8.85
CA ALA A 315 -8.29 3.06 8.59
C ALA A 315 -7.47 3.08 9.89
N ASN A 316 -7.19 1.89 10.44
CA ASN A 316 -6.42 1.72 11.66
C ASN A 316 -5.03 1.21 11.31
N PHE A 317 -4.01 1.98 11.68
CA PHE A 317 -2.60 1.66 11.47
C PHE A 317 -1.90 1.52 12.82
N SER A 318 -1.27 0.38 13.06
CA SER A 318 -0.39 0.19 14.21
C SER A 318 1.02 -0.04 13.71
N ILE A 319 1.95 0.75 14.23
CA ILE A 319 3.37 0.74 13.87
C ILE A 319 4.16 0.38 15.12
N PHE A 320 4.98 -0.65 15.05
CA PHE A 320 5.87 -1.03 16.13
C PHE A 320 7.33 -1.00 15.68
N LEU A 321 8.19 -0.38 16.49
CA LEU A 321 9.64 -0.31 16.28
C LEU A 321 10.38 -0.82 17.53
N ASN A 322 11.30 -1.77 17.33
CA ASN A 322 12.18 -2.23 18.39
C ASN A 322 13.53 -1.49 18.35
N ARG A 323 13.78 -0.61 19.34
CA ARG A 323 15.03 0.16 19.44
C ARG A 323 16.20 -0.63 19.98
N GLN A 324 16.01 -1.88 20.40
CA GLN A 324 17.09 -2.80 20.76
C GLN A 324 17.91 -3.21 19.52
N ILE A 325 17.29 -3.25 18.36
CA ILE A 325 17.95 -3.56 17.09
C ILE A 325 18.69 -2.31 16.60
N PRO A 326 19.93 -2.42 16.10
CA PRO A 326 20.68 -1.28 15.60
C PRO A 326 19.94 -0.53 14.49
N ASP A 327 20.08 0.80 14.47
CA ASP A 327 19.46 1.63 13.41
C ASP A 327 20.14 1.39 12.05
N SER A 328 19.39 1.59 11.01
CA SER A 328 19.90 1.47 9.63
C SER A 328 20.68 2.72 9.26
N ILE A 329 21.85 2.55 8.64
CA ILE A 329 22.61 3.64 8.03
C ILE A 329 21.93 4.25 6.79
N ARG A 330 20.82 3.66 6.31
CA ARG A 330 20.11 4.14 5.12
C ARG A 330 19.43 5.49 5.36
N ASN A 331 19.50 6.35 4.36
CA ASN A 331 18.81 7.64 4.40
C ASN A 331 17.28 7.44 4.33
N LYS A 332 16.59 7.67 5.46
CA LYS A 332 15.12 7.58 5.55
C LYS A 332 14.39 8.80 4.96
N GLY A 333 15.09 9.84 4.53
CA GLY A 333 14.51 11.00 3.85
C GLY A 333 13.79 10.63 2.54
N MET A 334 14.24 9.56 1.88
CA MET A 334 13.57 9.04 0.68
C MET A 334 12.14 8.50 0.94
N ASN A 335 11.77 8.34 2.20
CA ASN A 335 10.43 7.92 2.63
C ASN A 335 9.58 9.09 3.16
N PHE A 336 10.04 10.35 3.00
CA PHE A 336 9.19 11.50 3.30
C PHE A 336 7.95 11.47 2.40
N PRO A 337 6.76 11.84 2.87
CA PRO A 337 5.51 11.66 2.13
C PRO A 337 5.56 12.19 0.70
N GLN A 338 6.03 13.43 0.50
CA GLN A 338 6.15 14.07 -0.81
C GLN A 338 7.20 13.39 -1.68
N ILE A 339 8.34 12.97 -1.12
CA ILE A 339 9.41 12.29 -1.87
C ILE A 339 8.98 10.87 -2.27
N ALA A 340 8.33 10.14 -1.37
CA ALA A 340 7.80 8.81 -1.64
C ALA A 340 6.74 8.85 -2.75
N LEU A 341 5.87 9.87 -2.75
CA LEU A 341 4.88 10.08 -3.80
C LEU A 341 5.56 10.30 -5.17
N GLN A 342 6.60 11.14 -5.25
CA GLN A 342 7.31 11.38 -6.51
C GLN A 342 8.05 10.14 -7.04
N ARG A 343 8.41 9.21 -6.17
CA ARG A 343 9.05 7.94 -6.53
C ARG A 343 8.06 6.83 -6.88
N PHE A 344 6.77 7.06 -6.73
CA PHE A 344 5.76 6.08 -7.08
C PHE A 344 5.75 5.84 -8.59
N LYS A 345 5.86 4.57 -9.00
CA LYS A 345 6.07 4.20 -10.40
C LYS A 345 4.86 4.49 -11.30
N LEU A 346 3.65 4.45 -10.75
CA LEU A 346 2.44 4.77 -11.47
C LEU A 346 2.24 6.28 -11.49
N ASN A 347 2.11 6.85 -12.68
CA ASN A 347 1.75 8.26 -12.83
C ASN A 347 0.34 8.47 -12.26
N THR A 348 0.23 9.28 -11.22
CA THR A 348 -0.98 9.34 -10.37
C THR A 348 -1.37 10.79 -10.12
N THR A 349 -2.66 11.08 -10.26
CA THR A 349 -3.29 12.32 -9.84
C THR A 349 -4.60 12.00 -9.12
N VAL A 350 -4.67 12.38 -7.85
CA VAL A 350 -5.88 12.29 -7.03
C VAL A 350 -6.13 13.69 -6.47
N ASP A 351 -7.28 14.29 -6.83
CA ASP A 351 -7.56 15.68 -6.45
C ASP A 351 -7.67 15.82 -4.92
N SER A 352 -8.25 14.82 -4.25
CA SER A 352 -8.36 14.80 -2.79
C SER A 352 -8.28 13.40 -2.20
N VAL A 353 -7.62 13.28 -1.04
CA VAL A 353 -7.67 12.09 -0.17
C VAL A 353 -8.45 12.48 1.08
N LEU A 354 -9.52 11.74 1.37
CA LEU A 354 -10.41 11.97 2.50
C LEU A 354 -10.20 10.88 3.55
N LEU A 355 -9.79 11.28 4.74
CA LEU A 355 -9.68 10.40 5.91
C LEU A 355 -10.93 10.54 6.78
N GLN A 356 -11.55 9.43 7.13
CA GLN A 356 -12.77 9.40 7.94
C GLN A 356 -12.60 8.43 9.11
N ASN A 357 -12.62 8.98 10.33
CA ASN A 357 -12.55 8.25 11.59
C ASN A 357 -11.42 7.20 11.64
N SER A 358 -10.22 7.59 11.24
CA SER A 358 -9.03 6.74 11.22
C SER A 358 -8.25 6.79 12.54
N ARG A 359 -7.34 5.83 12.75
CA ARG A 359 -6.52 5.72 13.95
C ARG A 359 -5.08 5.36 13.58
N VAL A 360 -4.12 5.94 14.28
CA VAL A 360 -2.69 5.58 14.21
C VAL A 360 -2.16 5.35 15.61
N ASP A 361 -1.65 4.15 15.87
CA ASP A 361 -0.91 3.80 17.08
C ASP A 361 0.57 3.62 16.71
N TYR A 362 1.44 4.45 17.25
CA TYR A 362 2.88 4.34 17.09
C TYR A 362 3.52 3.87 18.37
N SER A 363 4.20 2.73 18.34
CA SER A 363 4.82 2.11 19.50
C SER A 363 6.31 1.87 19.31
N GLU A 364 7.11 2.16 20.34
CA GLU A 364 8.53 1.83 20.37
C GLU A 364 8.86 0.98 21.61
N TYR A 365 9.65 -0.06 21.44
CA TYR A 365 10.28 -0.75 22.55
C TYR A 365 11.62 -0.09 22.89
N ASN A 366 11.77 0.37 24.12
CA ASN A 366 12.99 0.99 24.63
C ASN A 366 13.81 -0.03 25.45
N PRO A 367 15.04 -0.39 25.03
CA PRO A 367 15.89 -1.31 25.76
C PRO A 367 16.31 -0.78 27.14
N GLY A 368 16.41 0.55 27.30
CA GLY A 368 16.77 1.19 28.57
C GLY A 368 15.72 1.04 29.66
N SER A 369 14.44 1.01 29.31
CA SER A 369 13.32 0.77 30.23
C SER A 369 12.79 -0.66 30.16
N GLN A 370 13.19 -1.43 29.15
CA GLN A 370 12.64 -2.75 28.79
C GLN A 370 11.10 -2.71 28.61
N ARG A 371 10.56 -1.60 28.17
CA ARG A 371 9.12 -1.39 28.01
C ARG A 371 8.77 -0.78 26.65
N LYS A 372 7.53 -1.00 26.27
CA LYS A 372 6.92 -0.41 25.08
C LYS A 372 6.20 0.88 25.49
N GLY A 373 6.51 1.97 24.79
CA GLY A 373 5.76 3.22 24.83
C GLY A 373 4.90 3.36 23.58
N THR A 374 3.69 3.92 23.73
CA THR A 374 2.75 4.08 22.62
C THR A 374 2.17 5.49 22.61
N VAL A 375 2.18 6.11 21.43
CA VAL A 375 1.45 7.34 21.13
C VAL A 375 0.28 6.98 20.22
N THR A 376 -0.91 7.46 20.57
CA THR A 376 -2.16 7.20 19.85
C THR A 376 -2.72 8.49 19.28
N PHE A 377 -3.10 8.45 18.01
CA PHE A 377 -3.92 9.45 17.32
C PHE A 377 -5.20 8.75 16.86
N SER A 378 -6.33 9.12 17.44
CA SER A 378 -7.64 8.54 17.10
C SER A 378 -8.58 9.56 16.49
N ARG A 379 -9.69 9.07 15.94
CA ARG A 379 -10.70 9.90 15.25
C ARG A 379 -10.07 10.85 14.23
N ILE A 380 -9.07 10.37 13.51
CA ILE A 380 -8.40 11.17 12.48
C ILE A 380 -9.40 11.41 11.34
N ASN A 381 -9.72 12.68 11.11
CA ASN A 381 -10.53 13.14 10.01
C ASN A 381 -9.78 14.25 9.26
N GLY A 382 -9.99 14.34 7.97
CA GLY A 382 -9.44 15.45 7.21
C GLY A 382 -9.22 15.16 5.75
N THR A 383 -8.55 16.10 5.10
CA THR A 383 -8.36 16.11 3.66
C THR A 383 -6.92 16.39 3.29
N ILE A 384 -6.42 15.66 2.30
CA ILE A 384 -5.15 15.94 1.61
C ILE A 384 -5.50 16.27 0.17
N THR A 385 -5.17 17.46 -0.30
CA THR A 385 -5.48 17.90 -1.67
C THR A 385 -4.26 17.82 -2.58
N ASN A 386 -4.50 17.65 -3.88
CA ASN A 386 -3.47 17.63 -4.92
C ASN A 386 -2.38 16.57 -4.67
N VAL A 387 -2.79 15.32 -4.56
CA VAL A 387 -1.88 14.18 -4.41
C VAL A 387 -1.45 13.70 -5.80
N THR A 388 -0.31 14.19 -6.29
CA THR A 388 0.14 13.91 -7.66
C THR A 388 1.66 13.77 -7.79
N ASN A 389 2.09 12.88 -8.69
CA ASN A 389 3.44 12.79 -9.25
C ASN A 389 3.43 12.99 -10.78
N ASP A 390 2.31 13.46 -11.33
CA ASP A 390 2.18 13.77 -12.74
C ASP A 390 2.81 15.13 -13.08
N SER A 391 3.76 15.15 -14.00
CA SER A 391 4.51 16.37 -14.35
C SER A 391 3.62 17.51 -14.85
N LEU A 392 2.58 17.21 -15.63
CA LEU A 392 1.65 18.23 -16.14
C LEU A 392 0.79 18.81 -15.02
N SER A 393 0.39 17.99 -14.06
CA SER A 393 -0.35 18.44 -12.88
C SER A 393 0.53 19.29 -11.96
N LEU A 394 1.80 18.94 -11.80
CA LEU A 394 2.79 19.70 -10.99
C LEU A 394 3.11 21.08 -11.57
N ILE A 395 3.06 21.26 -12.89
CA ILE A 395 3.19 22.58 -13.52
C ILE A 395 2.03 23.49 -13.12
N LYS A 396 0.82 22.94 -13.02
CA LYS A 396 -0.39 23.70 -12.64
C LYS A 396 -0.41 24.03 -11.15
N ASN A 397 -0.09 23.06 -10.31
CA ASN A 397 -0.02 23.23 -8.85
C ASN A 397 1.00 22.26 -8.24
N LYS A 398 2.08 22.81 -7.70
CA LYS A 398 3.16 22.06 -7.07
C LYS A 398 2.96 21.80 -5.57
N TYR A 399 1.88 22.28 -4.98
CA TYR A 399 1.65 22.14 -3.54
C TYR A 399 0.56 21.12 -3.24
N SER A 400 0.82 20.24 -2.29
CA SER A 400 -0.20 19.40 -1.65
C SER A 400 -0.48 19.95 -0.26
N ASN A 401 -1.76 20.17 0.07
CA ASN A 401 -2.18 20.67 1.36
C ASN A 401 -2.88 19.59 2.16
N VAL A 402 -2.52 19.52 3.43
CA VAL A 402 -3.07 18.58 4.41
C VAL A 402 -3.78 19.36 5.50
N LYS A 403 -5.02 19.00 5.81
CA LYS A 403 -5.77 19.53 6.95
C LYS A 403 -6.35 18.34 7.71
N LEU A 404 -5.87 18.10 8.92
CA LEU A 404 -6.26 16.97 9.75
C LEU A 404 -6.73 17.41 11.12
N THR A 405 -7.73 16.72 11.64
CA THR A 405 -8.14 16.78 13.04
C THR A 405 -8.05 15.38 13.64
N SER A 406 -7.66 15.27 14.90
CA SER A 406 -7.56 13.99 15.61
C SER A 406 -7.70 14.20 17.11
N LEU A 407 -7.71 13.09 17.86
CA LEU A 407 -7.54 13.10 19.32
C LEU A 407 -6.19 12.46 19.67
N LEU A 408 -5.27 13.24 20.24
CA LEU A 408 -4.04 12.73 20.84
C LEU A 408 -4.39 11.99 22.13
N MET A 409 -3.92 10.75 22.26
CA MET A 409 -4.17 9.87 23.41
C MET A 409 -5.66 9.67 23.72
N ASP A 410 -6.51 9.64 22.68
CA ASP A 410 -7.97 9.55 22.75
C ASP A 410 -8.66 10.73 23.50
N ARG A 411 -7.94 11.85 23.78
CA ARG A 411 -8.40 12.96 24.62
C ARG A 411 -8.16 14.34 24.01
N GLY A 412 -6.90 14.74 23.83
CA GLY A 412 -6.55 16.08 23.40
C GLY A 412 -6.85 16.33 21.93
N ARG A 413 -7.73 17.26 21.59
CA ARG A 413 -7.99 17.62 20.20
C ARG A 413 -6.74 18.21 19.55
N LEU A 414 -6.28 17.59 18.48
CA LEU A 414 -5.13 18.02 17.71
C LEU A 414 -5.56 18.39 16.30
N ASP A 415 -5.37 19.66 15.94
CA ASP A 415 -5.60 20.17 14.60
C ASP A 415 -4.22 20.44 13.94
N VAL A 416 -3.99 19.92 12.74
CA VAL A 416 -2.71 20.02 12.01
C VAL A 416 -2.96 20.41 10.56
N ASN A 417 -2.24 21.43 10.12
CA ASN A 417 -2.12 21.80 8.71
C ASN A 417 -0.70 21.54 8.24
N MET A 418 -0.56 21.04 7.00
CA MET A 418 0.74 20.89 6.35
C MET A 418 0.64 21.29 4.89
N LYS A 419 1.73 21.83 4.36
CA LYS A 419 1.87 22.18 2.94
C LYS A 419 3.17 21.61 2.42
N PHE A 420 3.07 20.65 1.51
CA PHE A 420 4.23 19.98 0.91
C PHE A 420 4.53 20.56 -0.47
N SER A 421 5.80 20.86 -0.75
CA SER A 421 6.27 21.17 -2.10
C SER A 421 6.61 19.88 -2.83
N LEU A 422 5.77 19.47 -3.78
CA LEU A 422 5.86 18.16 -4.43
C LEU A 422 7.02 18.03 -5.42
N ASN A 423 7.45 19.15 -6.03
CA ASN A 423 8.52 19.17 -7.03
C ASN A 423 9.86 19.69 -6.49
N ASP A 424 9.97 19.92 -5.17
CA ASP A 424 11.21 20.37 -4.55
C ASP A 424 12.11 19.17 -4.18
N PRO A 425 13.31 19.03 -4.77
CA PRO A 425 14.25 17.96 -4.44
C PRO A 425 14.72 17.99 -2.97
N ALA A 426 14.73 19.18 -2.34
CA ALA A 426 15.03 19.31 -0.92
C ALA A 426 13.89 18.80 -0.03
N GLY A 427 12.72 18.50 -0.59
CA GLY A 427 11.57 18.00 0.12
C GLY A 427 11.01 19.01 1.12
N ALA A 428 10.92 20.30 0.73
CA ALA A 428 10.41 21.35 1.58
C ALA A 428 8.94 21.16 1.96
N PHE A 429 8.62 21.50 3.19
CA PHE A 429 7.26 21.54 3.72
C PHE A 429 7.11 22.57 4.82
N GLU A 430 5.89 23.04 5.03
CA GLU A 430 5.48 23.92 6.11
C GLU A 430 4.44 23.20 6.95
N PHE A 431 4.35 23.52 8.23
CA PHE A 431 3.34 22.97 9.11
C PHE A 431 2.97 23.95 10.22
N ASP A 432 1.73 23.90 10.64
CA ASP A 432 1.20 24.53 11.83
C ASP A 432 0.12 23.67 12.48
N GLY A 433 -0.14 23.94 13.74
CA GLY A 433 -1.20 23.21 14.42
C GLY A 433 -1.45 23.65 15.84
N ARG A 434 -2.47 23.04 16.42
CA ARG A 434 -2.91 23.30 17.77
C ARG A 434 -3.31 22.00 18.45
N LEU A 435 -2.78 21.77 19.64
CA LEU A 435 -3.32 20.80 20.61
C LEU A 435 -4.21 21.54 21.59
N GLY A 436 -5.43 21.07 21.81
CA GLY A 436 -6.33 21.54 22.84
C GLY A 436 -6.02 20.95 24.21
N ARG A 437 -6.93 21.19 25.17
CA ARG A 437 -6.75 20.72 26.56
C ARG A 437 -6.57 19.21 26.67
N ILE A 438 -5.58 18.79 27.46
CA ILE A 438 -5.30 17.38 27.80
C ILE A 438 -4.64 17.30 29.18
N ASP A 439 -5.03 16.31 29.98
CA ASP A 439 -4.33 15.97 31.21
C ASP A 439 -2.94 15.43 30.85
N ALA A 440 -1.90 16.04 31.40
CA ALA A 440 -0.51 15.75 30.97
C ALA A 440 -0.08 14.32 31.31
N ASP A 441 -0.63 13.71 32.36
CA ASP A 441 -0.36 12.33 32.74
C ASP A 441 -0.83 11.29 31.70
N MET A 442 -1.79 11.63 30.83
CA MET A 442 -2.20 10.79 29.70
C MET A 442 -1.03 10.47 28.75
N LEU A 443 -0.04 11.35 28.69
CA LEU A 443 1.18 11.15 27.89
C LEU A 443 2.13 10.10 28.46
N ASN A 444 1.91 9.65 29.70
CA ASN A 444 2.78 8.68 30.38
C ASN A 444 2.85 7.32 29.69
N SER A 445 1.83 6.93 28.91
CA SER A 445 1.89 5.70 28.11
C SER A 445 3.03 5.71 27.08
N ALA A 446 3.47 6.89 26.65
CA ALA A 446 4.63 7.08 25.77
C ALA A 446 5.85 7.58 26.54
N ILE A 447 5.71 8.64 27.33
CA ILE A 447 6.85 9.33 27.97
C ILE A 447 7.55 8.44 29.00
N ARG A 448 6.79 7.78 29.87
CA ARG A 448 7.35 6.94 30.94
C ARG A 448 8.26 5.81 30.41
N PRO A 449 7.84 4.99 29.41
CA PRO A 449 8.70 3.97 28.85
C PRO A 449 9.83 4.51 27.99
N LEU A 450 9.61 5.59 27.23
CA LEU A 450 10.54 6.04 26.20
C LEU A 450 11.62 7.00 26.74
N SER A 451 11.27 7.82 27.75
CA SER A 451 12.13 8.89 28.27
C SER A 451 12.55 8.68 29.73
N LEU A 452 12.01 7.68 30.42
CA LEU A 452 12.25 7.46 31.88
C LEU A 452 11.82 8.67 32.71
N ILE A 453 10.80 9.40 32.26
CA ILE A 453 10.16 10.51 32.94
C ILE A 453 8.73 10.12 33.21
N GLU A 454 8.22 10.46 34.40
CA GLU A 454 6.81 10.29 34.76
C GLU A 454 6.18 11.64 35.07
N ILE A 455 5.12 11.97 34.41
CA ILE A 455 4.28 13.14 34.73
C ILE A 455 3.34 12.74 35.86
N LYS A 456 3.44 13.42 37.01
CA LYS A 456 2.65 13.13 38.22
C LYS A 456 1.32 13.86 38.22
N SER A 457 1.32 15.09 37.74
CA SER A 457 0.14 15.94 37.67
C SER A 457 0.36 17.05 36.62
N GLY A 458 -0.67 17.82 36.39
CA GLY A 458 -0.69 18.95 35.51
C GLY A 458 -1.53 18.72 34.26
N PHE A 459 -1.89 19.80 33.63
CA PHE A 459 -2.63 19.75 32.38
C PHE A 459 -2.09 20.78 31.37
N ILE A 460 -2.10 20.39 30.12
CA ILE A 460 -1.84 21.27 28.99
C ILE A 460 -3.17 21.90 28.62
N GLU A 461 -3.27 23.24 28.73
CA GLU A 461 -4.45 23.98 28.30
C GLU A 461 -4.52 24.06 26.77
N LYS A 462 -3.41 24.39 26.16
CA LYS A 462 -3.24 24.41 24.71
C LYS A 462 -1.75 24.39 24.35
N MET A 463 -1.44 23.85 23.19
CA MET A 463 -0.13 23.97 22.57
C MET A 463 -0.29 24.48 21.14
N LEU A 464 0.44 25.51 20.79
CA LEU A 464 0.50 26.07 19.44
C LEU A 464 1.88 25.80 18.88
N PHE A 465 1.96 25.42 17.63
CA PHE A 465 3.22 25.18 16.95
C PHE A 465 3.14 25.57 15.48
N LYS A 466 4.23 26.06 14.95
CA LYS A 466 4.41 26.29 13.51
C LYS A 466 5.87 26.13 13.12
N GLY A 467 6.11 25.77 11.88
CA GLY A 467 7.46 25.59 11.40
C GLY A 467 7.55 25.22 9.95
N ALA A 468 8.77 25.05 9.51
CA ALA A 468 9.12 24.60 8.18
C ALA A 468 10.23 23.56 8.26
N GLY A 469 10.28 22.68 7.25
CA GLY A 469 11.27 21.63 7.22
C GLY A 469 11.64 21.18 5.81
N SER A 470 12.65 20.34 5.76
CA SER A 470 13.16 19.73 4.55
C SER A 470 13.87 18.40 4.87
N LEU A 471 14.53 17.80 3.89
CA LEU A 471 15.40 16.63 4.11
C LEU A 471 16.56 16.90 5.06
N LYS A 472 16.93 18.17 5.30
CA LYS A 472 18.04 18.56 6.18
C LYS A 472 17.62 18.67 7.64
N GLY A 473 16.37 19.04 7.93
CA GLY A 473 15.89 19.24 9.28
C GLY A 473 14.60 20.04 9.34
N ILE A 474 14.23 20.45 10.54
CA ILE A 474 13.08 21.33 10.80
C ILE A 474 13.50 22.50 11.68
N LYS A 475 12.80 23.61 11.53
CA LYS A 475 12.85 24.78 12.41
C LYS A 475 11.44 25.32 12.64
N GLY A 476 11.23 25.93 13.77
CA GLY A 476 9.94 26.54 14.08
C GLY A 476 9.86 27.01 15.51
N GLU A 477 8.67 27.34 15.93
CA GLU A 477 8.36 27.79 17.28
C GLU A 477 7.23 26.95 17.89
N LEU A 478 7.25 26.81 19.21
CA LEU A 478 6.26 26.08 19.99
C LEU A 478 5.93 26.87 21.25
N THR A 479 4.64 27.11 21.49
CA THR A 479 4.12 27.70 22.71
C THR A 479 3.22 26.70 23.39
N CYS A 480 3.60 26.24 24.57
CA CYS A 480 2.80 25.31 25.38
C CYS A 480 2.28 26.02 26.64
N TYR A 481 0.97 26.15 26.77
CA TYR A 481 0.30 26.64 27.97
C TYR A 481 -0.04 25.46 28.86
N TYR A 482 0.49 25.45 30.07
CA TYR A 482 0.26 24.37 31.03
C TYR A 482 0.24 24.87 32.46
N ASN A 483 -0.41 24.14 33.36
CA ASN A 483 -0.49 24.46 34.78
C ASN A 483 -0.27 23.22 35.62
N ASP A 484 0.25 23.41 36.85
CA ASP A 484 0.50 22.40 37.88
C ASP A 484 1.32 21.20 37.41
N LEU A 485 2.26 21.42 36.48
CA LEU A 485 3.06 20.36 35.88
C LEU A 485 4.11 19.84 36.89
N LYS A 486 4.00 18.58 37.28
CA LYS A 486 4.96 17.89 38.14
C LYS A 486 5.51 16.64 37.46
N ILE A 487 6.81 16.53 37.34
CA ILE A 487 7.47 15.38 36.74
C ILE A 487 8.40 14.69 37.75
N THR A 488 8.67 13.42 37.48
CA THR A 488 9.60 12.60 38.28
C THR A 488 10.51 11.82 37.32
N LEU A 489 11.82 11.82 37.61
CA LEU A 489 12.76 10.98 36.90
C LEU A 489 12.70 9.54 37.44
N LEU A 490 12.81 8.58 36.52
CA LEU A 490 12.76 7.15 36.82
C LEU A 490 14.10 6.50 36.51
N GLU A 491 14.39 5.38 37.19
CA GLU A 491 15.51 4.51 36.90
C GLU A 491 15.07 3.04 36.91
N MET A 492 15.82 2.19 36.23
CA MET A 492 15.63 0.74 36.34
C MET A 492 16.16 0.22 37.68
N SER A 493 15.36 -0.55 38.40
CA SER A 493 15.81 -1.26 39.58
C SER A 493 16.66 -2.45 39.15
N GLY A 494 17.93 -2.52 39.61
CA GLY A 494 18.87 -3.58 39.24
C GLY A 494 18.43 -5.02 39.59
N ALA A 495 17.48 -5.19 40.52
CA ALA A 495 16.97 -6.50 40.96
C ALA A 495 15.61 -6.89 40.37
N THR A 496 14.89 -5.96 39.78
CA THR A 496 13.53 -6.18 39.18
C THR A 496 13.35 -5.29 37.97
N THR A 497 12.65 -5.77 36.94
CA THR A 497 12.28 -4.98 35.76
C THR A 497 11.26 -3.84 36.05
N ARG A 498 11.20 -3.37 37.30
CA ARG A 498 10.33 -2.29 37.76
C ARG A 498 11.04 -0.94 37.70
N LEU A 499 10.37 0.04 37.09
CA LEU A 499 10.81 1.44 37.14
C LEU A 499 10.59 1.95 38.58
N LYS A 500 11.66 2.43 39.24
CA LYS A 500 11.62 3.08 40.53
C LYS A 500 11.96 4.56 40.40
N ARG A 501 11.53 5.38 41.36
CA ARG A 501 12.01 6.77 41.45
C ARG A 501 13.52 6.74 41.69
N LYS A 502 14.21 7.60 40.96
CA LYS A 502 15.66 7.73 41.13
C LYS A 502 15.97 8.24 42.53
N GLY A 503 16.74 7.47 43.32
CA GLY A 503 17.00 7.79 44.72
C GLY A 503 17.82 9.06 44.93
N ILE A 504 18.35 9.66 43.88
CA ILE A 504 19.08 10.92 43.83
C ILE A 504 18.13 12.12 43.68
N ALA A 505 16.83 11.95 43.91
CA ALA A 505 15.81 12.99 43.76
C ALA A 505 16.12 14.28 44.57
N SER A 506 16.87 14.16 45.70
CA SER A 506 17.28 15.32 46.47
C SER A 506 18.32 16.21 45.78
N ILE A 507 19.11 15.64 44.88
CA ILE A 507 20.15 16.38 44.15
C ILE A 507 19.56 17.07 42.94
N PHE A 508 18.59 16.42 42.27
CA PHE A 508 17.87 17.00 41.14
C PHE A 508 16.83 18.05 41.59
N ALA A 509 16.23 17.91 42.78
CA ALA A 509 15.29 18.89 43.29
C ALA A 509 15.91 20.30 43.45
N ASN A 510 17.22 20.38 43.72
CA ASN A 510 17.94 21.65 43.83
C ASN A 510 18.47 22.20 42.48
N ILE A 511 18.45 21.41 41.40
CA ILE A 511 19.00 21.80 40.10
C ILE A 511 17.90 21.95 39.06
N LEU A 512 16.84 21.14 39.14
CA LEU A 512 15.70 21.19 38.21
C LEU A 512 14.64 22.13 38.80
N ILE A 513 14.77 23.41 38.58
CA ILE A 513 13.67 24.36 38.73
C ILE A 513 12.76 24.14 37.52
N ILE A 514 11.95 23.07 37.58
CA ILE A 514 10.89 22.88 36.62
C ILE A 514 9.86 23.97 36.91
N LYS A 515 9.54 24.71 35.87
CA LYS A 515 8.49 25.72 35.95
C LYS A 515 7.15 24.99 35.89
N ASP A 516 6.44 25.01 37.00
CA ASP A 516 5.16 24.27 37.16
C ASP A 516 4.06 24.83 36.23
N ASP A 517 4.19 26.09 35.80
CA ASP A 517 3.21 26.79 34.97
C ASP A 517 3.84 27.50 33.78
N ASN A 518 3.09 27.64 32.68
CA ASN A 518 3.37 28.54 31.58
C ASN A 518 2.08 29.20 31.05
N PRO A 519 1.89 30.53 31.30
CA PRO A 519 2.80 31.46 31.97
C PRO A 519 2.90 31.15 33.47
N SER A 520 4.07 31.43 34.07
CA SER A 520 4.20 31.48 35.53
C SER A 520 3.48 32.72 36.04
N PRO A 521 2.96 32.76 37.28
CA PRO A 521 2.25 33.90 37.84
C PRO A 521 3.06 35.20 37.67
N GLY A 522 2.44 36.21 37.04
CA GLY A 522 3.07 37.54 36.79
C GLY A 522 4.14 37.55 35.69
N ALA A 523 4.39 36.45 35.00
CA ALA A 523 5.39 36.38 33.92
C ALA A 523 4.73 36.25 32.53
N PRO A 524 5.40 36.70 31.46
CA PRO A 524 4.91 36.48 30.09
C PRO A 524 4.95 35.01 29.72
N VAL A 525 4.14 34.64 28.71
CA VAL A 525 4.12 33.28 28.15
C VAL A 525 5.46 32.95 27.51
N ARG A 526 6.01 31.80 27.83
CA ARG A 526 7.23 31.30 27.22
C ARG A 526 6.91 30.58 25.90
N THR A 527 7.61 30.98 24.86
CA THR A 527 7.64 30.33 23.55
C THR A 527 9.07 29.84 23.33
N SER A 528 9.23 28.64 22.85
CA SER A 528 10.56 28.09 22.55
C SER A 528 10.71 27.87 21.06
N ASP A 529 11.85 28.28 20.54
CA ASP A 529 12.25 27.97 19.18
C ASP A 529 12.90 26.59 19.12
N PHE A 530 12.72 25.88 18.03
CA PHE A 530 13.43 24.64 17.78
C PHE A 530 14.14 24.62 16.44
N LEU A 531 15.32 24.01 16.44
CA LEU A 531 16.14 23.76 15.26
C LEU A 531 16.73 22.36 15.35
N PHE A 532 16.09 21.39 14.69
CA PHE A 532 16.57 20.03 14.67
C PHE A 532 17.20 19.67 13.32
N ASN A 533 18.52 19.45 13.32
CA ASN A 533 19.25 18.95 12.17
C ASN A 533 19.04 17.44 12.05
N ARG A 534 18.46 16.99 10.94
CA ARG A 534 18.06 15.60 10.75
C ARG A 534 19.26 14.68 10.46
N PRO A 535 19.58 13.69 11.31
CA PRO A 535 20.42 12.58 10.92
C PRO A 535 19.78 11.78 9.78
N GLN A 536 20.59 11.24 8.86
CA GLN A 536 20.06 10.54 7.67
C GLN A 536 19.10 9.38 8.01
N HIS A 537 19.31 8.70 9.12
CA HIS A 537 18.47 7.61 9.61
C HIS A 537 17.16 8.07 10.27
N SER A 538 16.97 9.36 10.52
CA SER A 538 15.73 9.89 11.10
C SER A 538 14.60 9.97 10.07
N SER A 539 13.43 9.41 10.40
CA SER A 539 12.23 9.50 9.58
C SER A 539 11.54 10.86 9.72
N PHE A 540 10.58 11.15 8.84
CA PHE A 540 9.77 12.38 8.87
C PHE A 540 9.15 12.65 10.25
N PHE A 541 8.39 11.70 10.78
CA PHE A 541 7.74 11.87 12.08
C PHE A 541 8.73 11.90 13.25
N ASN A 542 9.81 11.14 13.20
CA ASN A 542 10.85 11.19 14.23
C ASN A 542 11.54 12.56 14.29
N MET A 543 11.76 13.16 13.13
CA MET A 543 12.34 14.52 13.03
C MET A 543 11.43 15.57 13.68
N ILE A 544 10.13 15.58 13.34
CA ILE A 544 9.14 16.50 13.92
C ILE A 544 9.06 16.31 15.43
N TRP A 545 8.93 15.04 15.87
CA TRP A 545 8.85 14.71 17.29
C TRP A 545 10.07 15.19 18.09
N LYS A 546 11.28 14.99 17.57
CA LYS A 546 12.51 15.43 18.24
C LYS A 546 12.60 16.95 18.37
N GLY A 547 12.26 17.70 17.32
CA GLY A 547 12.20 19.15 17.41
C GLY A 547 11.17 19.63 18.45
N PHE A 548 9.99 19.03 18.49
CA PHE A 548 8.98 19.36 19.51
C PHE A 548 9.44 18.98 20.92
N ALA A 549 10.11 17.84 21.10
CA ALA A 549 10.62 17.42 22.40
C ALA A 549 11.69 18.41 22.92
N GLU A 550 12.58 18.90 22.05
CA GLU A 550 13.56 19.95 22.41
C GLU A 550 12.86 21.22 22.88
N ALA A 551 11.91 21.75 22.11
CA ALA A 551 11.15 22.93 22.47
C ALA A 551 10.34 22.78 23.77
N LEU A 552 9.70 21.63 23.98
CA LEU A 552 8.95 21.34 25.21
C LEU A 552 9.86 21.31 26.43
N LEU A 553 11.02 20.65 26.32
CA LEU A 553 12.01 20.59 27.41
C LEU A 553 12.49 22.01 27.77
N GLU A 554 12.78 22.86 26.79
CA GLU A 554 13.17 24.25 27.02
C GLU A 554 12.04 25.05 27.71
N THR A 555 10.79 24.88 27.26
CA THR A 555 9.63 25.57 27.84
C THR A 555 9.44 25.27 29.32
N ILE A 556 9.72 24.03 29.76
CA ILE A 556 9.62 23.62 31.18
C ILE A 556 10.89 23.97 31.99
N GLY A 557 11.87 24.65 31.41
CA GLY A 557 13.10 25.05 32.08
C GLY A 557 14.25 24.04 31.99
N PHE A 558 14.12 23.03 31.13
CA PHE A 558 15.15 22.01 30.88
C PHE A 558 15.97 22.36 29.63
N ASP A 559 16.53 23.55 29.62
CA ASP A 559 17.33 24.05 28.50
C ASP A 559 18.68 23.33 28.34
N SER A 560 19.40 23.61 27.27
CA SER A 560 20.68 22.97 26.96
C SER A 560 21.79 23.32 27.98
N ALA A 561 21.68 24.43 28.68
CA ALA A 561 22.61 24.83 29.75
C ALA A 561 22.36 23.99 30.99
N THR A 562 21.12 23.89 31.42
CA THR A 562 20.67 23.04 32.53
C THR A 562 21.02 21.56 32.28
N GLN A 563 20.83 21.07 31.04
CA GLN A 563 21.22 19.70 30.68
C GLN A 563 22.73 19.46 30.80
N ARG A 564 23.57 20.43 30.40
CA ARG A 564 25.04 20.33 30.53
C ARG A 564 25.46 20.32 32.01
N GLU A 565 24.87 21.19 32.81
CA GLU A 565 25.15 21.26 34.26
C GLU A 565 24.77 19.94 34.96
N ILE A 566 23.59 19.39 34.65
CA ILE A 566 23.14 18.10 35.18
C ILE A 566 24.12 16.98 34.79
N LYS A 567 24.52 16.90 33.52
CA LYS A 567 25.48 15.89 33.06
C LYS A 567 26.85 16.03 33.76
N ALA A 568 27.32 17.25 33.93
CA ALA A 568 28.58 17.51 34.61
C ALA A 568 28.55 17.06 36.09
N ARG A 569 27.46 17.38 36.80
CA ARG A 569 27.28 16.96 38.20
C ARG A 569 27.09 15.45 38.33
N LEU A 570 26.35 14.82 37.41
CA LEU A 570 26.23 13.33 37.41
C LEU A 570 27.58 12.66 37.24
N ARG A 571 28.41 13.11 36.28
CA ARG A 571 29.78 12.60 36.11
C ARG A 571 30.64 12.78 37.38
N LYS A 572 30.55 13.95 38.00
CA LYS A 572 31.28 14.21 39.24
C LYS A 572 30.88 13.23 40.34
N MET A 573 29.60 12.97 40.50
CA MET A 573 29.08 12.05 41.53
C MET A 573 29.41 10.59 41.22
N GLU A 574 29.40 10.20 39.96
CA GLU A 574 29.79 8.86 39.56
C GLU A 574 31.27 8.61 39.84
N ASN A 575 32.12 9.58 39.55
CA ASN A 575 33.55 9.53 39.93
C ASN A 575 33.73 9.47 41.44
N GLU A 576 33.03 10.30 42.21
CA GLU A 576 33.07 10.26 43.67
C GLU A 576 32.55 8.95 44.29
N ARG A 577 31.66 8.25 43.59
CA ARG A 577 31.18 6.92 43.96
C ARG A 577 32.25 5.86 43.70
N ILE A 578 32.84 5.91 42.50
CA ILE A 578 33.95 5.01 42.14
C ILE A 578 35.09 5.18 43.13
N ASP A 579 35.51 6.40 43.43
CA ASP A 579 36.56 6.69 44.41
C ASP A 579 36.22 6.17 45.82
N ARG A 580 34.95 6.22 46.23
CA ARG A 580 34.50 5.68 47.52
C ARG A 580 34.53 4.16 47.54
N ASP A 581 34.10 3.53 46.47
CA ASP A 581 34.10 2.06 46.34
C ASP A 581 35.56 1.54 46.31
N GLU A 582 36.45 2.18 45.55
CA GLU A 582 37.90 1.87 45.55
C GLU A 582 38.53 2.01 46.93
N ARG A 583 38.25 3.12 47.66
CA ARG A 583 38.74 3.30 49.05
C ARG A 583 38.18 2.25 50.03
N ARG A 584 36.95 1.79 49.78
CA ARG A 584 36.34 0.71 50.57
C ARG A 584 37.01 -0.63 50.29
N ASP A 585 37.26 -0.95 49.05
CA ASP A 585 37.94 -2.18 48.63
C ASP A 585 39.40 -2.20 49.12
N ASP A 586 40.11 -1.08 49.08
CA ASP A 586 41.44 -0.95 49.62
C ASP A 586 41.48 -1.16 51.16
N ARG A 587 40.46 -0.65 51.87
CA ARG A 587 40.34 -0.91 53.32
C ARG A 587 40.06 -2.38 53.61
N LEU A 588 39.25 -3.02 52.82
CA LEU A 588 38.95 -4.45 52.94
C LEU A 588 40.21 -5.29 52.68
N ARG A 589 40.93 -5.02 51.58
CA ARG A 589 42.24 -5.69 51.29
C ARG A 589 43.27 -5.53 52.41
N LYS A 590 43.43 -4.30 52.90
CA LYS A 590 44.35 -4.06 54.07
C LYS A 590 43.90 -4.79 55.33
N ARG A 591 42.61 -4.98 55.55
CA ARG A 591 42.06 -5.74 56.65
C ARG A 591 42.29 -7.24 56.49
N ASP A 592 42.14 -7.76 55.30
CA ASP A 592 42.38 -9.17 55.00
C ASP A 592 43.87 -9.54 55.10
N ILE A 593 44.77 -8.67 54.60
CA ILE A 593 46.23 -8.83 54.79
C ILE A 593 46.62 -8.82 56.27
N ARG A 594 46.04 -7.93 57.10
CA ARG A 594 46.29 -7.91 58.54
C ARG A 594 45.73 -9.16 59.25
N ARG A 595 44.67 -9.78 58.74
CA ARG A 595 44.17 -11.06 59.30
C ARG A 595 45.04 -12.26 58.90
N SER A 596 45.51 -12.28 57.63
CA SER A 596 46.41 -13.35 57.17
C SER A 596 47.81 -13.33 57.87
N ASN A 597 48.27 -12.14 58.29
CA ASN A 597 49.56 -12.01 59.04
C ASN A 597 49.43 -12.24 60.55
N ARG A 598 48.21 -12.53 61.07
CA ARG A 598 47.96 -12.84 62.48
C ARG A 598 47.72 -14.35 62.78
N ASN A 599 47.56 -15.10 61.69
CA ASN A 599 47.54 -16.58 61.74
C ASN A 599 48.88 -17.12 61.26
#